data_3a5068f1cf8b15013f88e128c81146b9
#
_entry.id   3a5068f1cf8b15013f88e128c81146b9
#
_cell.length_a   1.000
_cell.length_b   1.000
_cell.length_c   1.000
_cell.angle_alpha   90.00
_cell.angle_beta   90.00
_cell.angle_gamma   90.00
#
_symmetry.space_group_name_H-M   'P 1'
#
loop_
_entity.id
_entity.type
_entity.pdbx_description
1 polymer ?
#
loop_
_entity_poly.entity_id
_entity_poly.type
_entity_poly.pdbx_seq_one_letter_code
_entity_poly.pdbx_strand_id
1 'polypeptide(L)'
;LDIAGREATSIRAQDLGFVLGPRINAAGRMESMRIGIECLLADTMETAYPIAQQLNQLNIDRRQIEGEMKQQALSALDSLQLSQQDIPAALVLFEENWHQGVIGIVAGRLKEQFHRPTIVFAPDEDGIHIKGSARSIDGVHIRDTIEQVAEQHPELVSHFGGHAAAAGLTIRKENFEAFKTVFNDCVAAMDESIFQATLW
;
A
#
# COMPACT_ATOMS: atom_id res chain seq x y z
N LEU A 1 -0.28 -25.74 -7.23
CA LEU A 1 0.11 -25.31 -8.57
C LEU A 1 -1.08 -25.37 -9.52
N ASP A 2 -1.81 -26.46 -9.60
CA ASP A 2 -2.96 -26.66 -10.50
C ASP A 2 -4.02 -25.55 -10.31
N ILE A 3 -4.34 -25.19 -9.07
CA ILE A 3 -5.24 -24.08 -8.72
C ILE A 3 -4.76 -22.74 -9.30
N ALA A 4 -3.45 -22.59 -9.45
CA ALA A 4 -2.84 -21.41 -10.04
C ALA A 4 -2.67 -21.48 -11.58
N GLY A 5 -3.15 -22.56 -12.21
CA GLY A 5 -3.01 -22.80 -13.64
C GLY A 5 -1.56 -23.08 -14.07
N ARG A 6 -0.75 -23.71 -13.21
CA ARG A 6 0.65 -24.04 -13.49
C ARG A 6 0.89 -25.54 -13.39
N GLU A 7 1.56 -26.08 -14.39
CA GLU A 7 1.99 -27.49 -14.39
C GLU A 7 3.25 -27.66 -13.53
N ALA A 8 3.25 -28.67 -12.66
CA ALA A 8 4.37 -28.94 -11.75
C ALA A 8 5.69 -29.21 -12.49
N THR A 9 5.62 -29.78 -13.69
CA THR A 9 6.78 -30.13 -14.52
C THR A 9 7.48 -28.92 -15.17
N SER A 10 6.79 -27.78 -15.26
CA SER A 10 7.29 -26.57 -15.94
C SER A 10 7.62 -25.43 -14.97
N ILE A 11 7.55 -25.68 -13.64
CA ILE A 11 7.75 -24.66 -12.63
C ILE A 11 9.18 -24.14 -12.58
N ARG A 12 9.33 -22.84 -12.42
CA ARG A 12 10.61 -22.13 -12.25
C ARG A 12 10.64 -21.43 -10.89
N ALA A 13 11.84 -21.08 -10.40
CA ALA A 13 12.00 -20.31 -9.16
C ALA A 13 11.18 -19.01 -9.17
N GLN A 14 11.03 -18.36 -10.32
CA GLN A 14 10.21 -17.18 -10.51
C GLN A 14 8.73 -17.44 -10.18
N ASP A 15 8.19 -18.62 -10.43
CA ASP A 15 6.79 -18.96 -10.13
C ASP A 15 6.55 -19.02 -8.63
N LEU A 16 7.55 -19.36 -7.80
CA LEU A 16 7.44 -19.30 -6.35
C LEU A 16 7.19 -17.87 -5.89
N GLY A 17 7.91 -16.90 -6.45
CA GLY A 17 7.78 -15.48 -6.08
C GLY A 17 6.53 -14.81 -6.66
N PHE A 18 6.17 -15.10 -7.92
CA PHE A 18 5.13 -14.34 -8.63
C PHE A 18 3.80 -15.09 -8.80
N VAL A 19 3.77 -16.40 -8.54
CA VAL A 19 2.54 -17.21 -8.59
C VAL A 19 2.12 -17.65 -7.20
N LEU A 20 2.97 -18.35 -6.44
CA LEU A 20 2.61 -18.86 -5.10
C LEU A 20 2.68 -17.78 -4.03
N GLY A 21 3.76 -17.01 -4.00
CA GLY A 21 3.97 -15.95 -3.00
C GLY A 21 2.79 -14.97 -2.87
N PRO A 22 2.23 -14.42 -3.97
CA PRO A 22 1.07 -13.52 -3.88
C PRO A 22 -0.17 -14.14 -3.25
N ARG A 23 -0.41 -15.46 -3.43
CA ARG A 23 -1.53 -16.18 -2.82
C ARG A 23 -1.35 -16.35 -1.32
N ILE A 24 -0.15 -16.76 -0.90
CA ILE A 24 0.20 -16.89 0.53
C ILE A 24 0.13 -15.52 1.20
N ASN A 25 0.72 -14.49 0.58
CA ASN A 25 0.70 -13.13 1.11
C ASN A 25 -0.69 -12.52 1.20
N ALA A 26 -1.62 -12.94 0.33
CA ALA A 26 -3.00 -12.48 0.38
C ALA A 26 -3.69 -12.89 1.69
N ALA A 27 -3.38 -14.05 2.26
CA ALA A 27 -3.90 -14.47 3.56
C ALA A 27 -3.62 -13.43 4.65
N GLY A 28 -2.36 -13.01 4.82
CA GLY A 28 -2.00 -12.04 5.85
C GLY A 28 -2.47 -10.59 5.58
N ARG A 29 -2.99 -10.31 4.38
CA ARG A 29 -3.55 -9.00 4.03
C ARG A 29 -5.06 -8.94 4.17
N MET A 30 -5.74 -10.05 3.91
CA MET A 30 -7.19 -10.10 3.82
C MET A 30 -7.83 -10.74 5.07
N GLU A 31 -7.11 -11.69 5.69
CA GLU A 31 -7.58 -12.44 6.86
C GLU A 31 -6.43 -12.69 7.85
N SER A 32 -5.84 -13.89 7.80
CA SER A 32 -4.78 -14.32 8.70
C SER A 32 -3.69 -15.08 7.95
N MET A 33 -2.43 -14.74 8.18
CA MET A 33 -1.27 -15.47 7.65
C MET A 33 -1.26 -16.95 8.07
N ARG A 34 -1.97 -17.30 9.15
CA ARG A 34 -2.12 -18.67 9.63
C ARG A 34 -2.60 -19.61 8.53
N ILE A 35 -3.55 -19.19 7.70
CA ILE A 35 -4.08 -19.97 6.56
C ILE A 35 -2.94 -20.35 5.60
N GLY A 36 -2.05 -19.40 5.29
CA GLY A 36 -0.88 -19.65 4.45
C GLY A 36 0.12 -20.64 5.07
N ILE A 37 0.35 -20.53 6.39
CA ILE A 37 1.23 -21.43 7.14
C ILE A 37 0.63 -22.84 7.18
N GLU A 38 -0.65 -23.00 7.49
CA GLU A 38 -1.35 -24.29 7.52
C GLU A 38 -1.32 -24.98 6.15
N CYS A 39 -1.46 -24.23 5.05
CA CYS A 39 -1.32 -24.77 3.71
C CYS A 39 0.07 -25.34 3.43
N LEU A 40 1.12 -24.66 3.89
CA LEU A 40 2.51 -25.10 3.68
C LEU A 40 2.91 -26.27 4.58
N LEU A 41 2.27 -26.43 5.74
CA LEU A 41 2.53 -27.49 6.71
C LEU A 41 1.61 -28.70 6.53
N ALA A 42 0.69 -28.69 5.58
CA ALA A 42 -0.23 -29.78 5.34
C ALA A 42 0.49 -31.04 4.84
N ASP A 43 0.30 -32.15 5.53
CA ASP A 43 0.97 -33.42 5.23
C ASP A 43 0.35 -34.19 4.03
N THR A 44 -0.90 -33.85 3.68
CA THR A 44 -1.63 -34.55 2.60
C THR A 44 -2.24 -33.57 1.61
N MET A 45 -2.46 -34.04 0.37
CA MET A 45 -3.17 -33.24 -0.64
C MET A 45 -4.64 -33.01 -0.27
N GLU A 46 -5.27 -33.92 0.43
CA GLU A 46 -6.65 -33.79 0.91
C GLU A 46 -6.80 -32.60 1.86
N THR A 47 -5.80 -32.39 2.70
CA THR A 47 -5.76 -31.23 3.62
C THR A 47 -5.30 -29.96 2.92
N ALA A 48 -4.26 -30.03 2.08
CA ALA A 48 -3.68 -28.87 1.43
C ALA A 48 -4.58 -28.23 0.37
N TYR A 49 -5.30 -29.05 -0.39
CA TYR A 49 -6.03 -28.57 -1.58
C TYR A 49 -7.14 -27.55 -1.24
N PRO A 50 -8.04 -27.78 -0.27
CA PRO A 50 -9.07 -26.81 0.10
C PRO A 50 -8.46 -25.50 0.63
N ILE A 51 -7.36 -25.58 1.41
CA ILE A 51 -6.69 -24.37 1.91
C ILE A 51 -6.04 -23.60 0.75
N ALA A 52 -5.45 -24.28 -0.21
CA ALA A 52 -4.89 -23.64 -1.40
C ALA A 52 -5.96 -22.98 -2.29
N GLN A 53 -7.18 -23.56 -2.36
CA GLN A 53 -8.33 -22.91 -3.01
C GLN A 53 -8.72 -21.62 -2.28
N GLN A 54 -8.79 -21.64 -0.94
CA GLN A 54 -9.05 -20.44 -0.14
C GLN A 54 -8.00 -19.36 -0.37
N LEU A 55 -6.70 -19.70 -0.37
CA LEU A 55 -5.61 -18.77 -0.66
C LEU A 55 -5.74 -18.16 -2.07
N ASN A 56 -6.15 -18.97 -3.05
CA ASN A 56 -6.39 -18.46 -4.40
C ASN A 56 -7.56 -17.47 -4.44
N GLN A 57 -8.66 -17.76 -3.72
CA GLN A 57 -9.79 -16.85 -3.64
C GLN A 57 -9.39 -15.53 -2.97
N LEU A 58 -8.72 -15.58 -1.80
CA LEU A 58 -8.20 -14.39 -1.12
C LEU A 58 -7.30 -13.53 -2.02
N ASN A 59 -6.49 -14.16 -2.88
CA ASN A 59 -5.67 -13.42 -3.83
C ASN A 59 -6.47 -12.78 -4.97
N ILE A 60 -7.57 -13.41 -5.40
CA ILE A 60 -8.50 -12.83 -6.39
C ILE A 60 -9.18 -11.60 -5.77
N ASP A 61 -9.75 -11.75 -4.57
CA ASP A 61 -10.45 -10.69 -3.86
C ASP A 61 -9.53 -9.50 -3.58
N ARG A 62 -8.30 -9.77 -3.12
CA ARG A 62 -7.28 -8.73 -2.93
C ARG A 62 -7.00 -7.97 -4.23
N ARG A 63 -6.88 -8.65 -5.38
CA ARG A 63 -6.62 -7.99 -6.68
C ARG A 63 -7.80 -7.13 -7.13
N GLN A 64 -9.02 -7.59 -6.86
CA GLN A 64 -10.22 -6.83 -7.17
C GLN A 64 -10.24 -5.53 -6.34
N ILE A 65 -10.07 -5.64 -5.02
CA ILE A 65 -10.03 -4.48 -4.12
C ILE A 65 -8.89 -3.52 -4.50
N GLU A 66 -7.70 -4.05 -4.83
CA GLU A 66 -6.58 -3.23 -5.33
C GLU A 66 -6.98 -2.43 -6.58
N GLY A 67 -7.65 -3.08 -7.52
CA GLY A 67 -8.12 -2.44 -8.76
C GLY A 67 -9.15 -1.34 -8.50
N GLU A 68 -10.13 -1.62 -7.67
CA GLU A 68 -11.19 -0.68 -7.28
C GLU A 68 -10.62 0.54 -6.55
N MET A 69 -9.79 0.32 -5.53
CA MET A 69 -9.13 1.40 -4.78
C MET A 69 -8.24 2.26 -5.68
N LYS A 70 -7.46 1.63 -6.57
CA LYS A 70 -6.64 2.37 -7.53
C LYS A 70 -7.50 3.24 -8.44
N GLN A 71 -8.60 2.71 -8.96
CA GLN A 71 -9.49 3.46 -9.85
C GLN A 71 -10.14 4.64 -9.11
N GLN A 72 -10.58 4.44 -7.87
CA GLN A 72 -11.13 5.51 -7.03
C GLN A 72 -10.09 6.61 -6.78
N ALA A 73 -8.85 6.23 -6.43
CA ALA A 73 -7.77 7.18 -6.23
C ALA A 73 -7.46 7.99 -7.50
N LEU A 74 -7.41 7.36 -8.66
CA LEU A 74 -7.22 8.04 -9.94
C LEU A 74 -8.36 9.00 -10.25
N SER A 75 -9.61 8.57 -10.06
CA SER A 75 -10.79 9.43 -10.28
C SER A 75 -10.80 10.63 -9.33
N ALA A 76 -10.37 10.47 -8.08
CA ALA A 76 -10.23 11.58 -7.15
C ALA A 76 -9.17 12.59 -7.61
N LEU A 77 -8.03 12.13 -8.12
CA LEU A 77 -6.98 13.00 -8.67
C LEU A 77 -7.44 13.69 -9.96
N ASP A 78 -8.10 12.98 -10.86
CA ASP A 78 -8.65 13.53 -12.11
C ASP A 78 -9.72 14.61 -11.83
N SER A 79 -10.55 14.43 -10.79
CA SER A 79 -11.58 15.40 -10.39
C SER A 79 -11.00 16.76 -9.96
N LEU A 80 -9.73 16.79 -9.52
CA LEU A 80 -9.04 18.02 -9.19
C LEU A 80 -8.60 18.82 -10.43
N GLN A 81 -8.86 18.31 -11.65
CA GLN A 81 -8.47 18.92 -12.93
C GLN A 81 -6.98 19.33 -12.96
N LEU A 82 -6.14 18.59 -12.26
CA LEU A 82 -4.71 18.89 -12.21
C LEU A 82 -4.07 18.65 -13.57
N SER A 83 -3.47 19.69 -14.15
CA SER A 83 -2.52 19.49 -15.24
C SER A 83 -1.32 18.70 -14.72
N GLN A 84 -0.52 18.11 -15.60
CA GLN A 84 0.72 17.41 -15.16
C GLN A 84 1.65 18.31 -14.34
N GLN A 85 1.50 19.64 -14.46
CA GLN A 85 2.28 20.63 -13.73
C GLN A 85 1.73 20.95 -12.33
N ASP A 86 0.44 20.59 -12.06
CA ASP A 86 -0.22 20.90 -10.80
C ASP A 86 -0.35 19.70 -9.85
N ILE A 87 0.35 18.59 -10.15
CA ILE A 87 0.36 17.42 -9.25
C ILE A 87 1.00 17.83 -7.92
N PRO A 88 0.34 17.60 -6.76
CA PRO A 88 0.91 17.91 -5.45
C PRO A 88 2.29 17.29 -5.26
N ALA A 89 3.13 17.92 -4.44
CA ALA A 89 4.47 17.40 -4.11
C ALA A 89 4.42 15.99 -3.50
N ALA A 90 3.34 15.67 -2.78
CA ALA A 90 3.05 14.33 -2.29
C ALA A 90 1.57 13.98 -2.49
N LEU A 91 1.27 12.70 -2.72
CA LEU A 91 -0.09 12.19 -2.79
C LEU A 91 -0.50 11.66 -1.41
N VAL A 92 -1.49 12.28 -0.79
CA VAL A 92 -2.05 11.84 0.50
C VAL A 92 -3.54 11.62 0.32
N LEU A 93 -3.97 10.36 0.41
CA LEU A 93 -5.31 9.92 0.02
C LEU A 93 -5.97 9.09 1.13
N PHE A 94 -7.27 9.27 1.28
CA PHE A 94 -8.09 8.51 2.22
C PHE A 94 -9.50 8.36 1.68
N GLU A 95 -10.09 7.18 1.85
CA GLU A 95 -11.52 6.91 1.66
C GLU A 95 -12.02 5.93 2.72
N GLU A 96 -13.28 6.11 3.13
CA GLU A 96 -13.91 5.33 4.20
C GLU A 96 -14.05 3.83 3.89
N ASN A 97 -14.14 3.47 2.64
CA ASN A 97 -14.35 2.10 2.18
C ASN A 97 -13.04 1.39 1.80
N TRP A 98 -11.89 2.02 2.01
CA TRP A 98 -10.62 1.41 1.65
C TRP A 98 -10.16 0.37 2.67
N HIS A 99 -9.47 -0.67 2.17
CA HIS A 99 -9.05 -1.82 2.96
C HIS A 99 -7.58 -1.72 3.40
N GLN A 100 -7.32 -1.80 4.72
CA GLN A 100 -5.97 -1.68 5.30
C GLN A 100 -4.94 -2.63 4.67
N GLY A 101 -5.32 -3.89 4.35
CA GLY A 101 -4.43 -4.88 3.77
C GLY A 101 -3.92 -4.54 2.36
N VAL A 102 -4.52 -3.52 1.71
CA VAL A 102 -4.27 -3.17 0.30
C VAL A 102 -3.63 -1.78 0.15
N ILE A 103 -3.77 -0.87 1.13
CA ILE A 103 -3.26 0.51 1.03
C ILE A 103 -1.78 0.59 0.63
N GLY A 104 -0.93 -0.30 1.13
CA GLY A 104 0.50 -0.30 0.81
C GLY A 104 0.80 -0.69 -0.65
N ILE A 105 -0.06 -1.48 -1.28
CA ILE A 105 0.05 -1.84 -2.70
C ILE A 105 -0.39 -0.65 -3.55
N VAL A 106 -1.52 -0.04 -3.20
CA VAL A 106 -2.05 1.14 -3.91
C VAL A 106 -1.08 2.30 -3.82
N ALA A 107 -0.52 2.59 -2.62
CA ALA A 107 0.52 3.61 -2.45
C ALA A 107 1.72 3.36 -3.36
N GLY A 108 2.19 2.10 -3.48
CA GLY A 108 3.27 1.74 -4.38
C GLY A 108 2.92 2.01 -5.85
N ARG A 109 1.71 1.63 -6.30
CA ARG A 109 1.25 1.85 -7.68
C ARG A 109 1.13 3.34 -8.05
N LEU A 110 0.57 4.13 -7.15
CA LEU A 110 0.44 5.57 -7.36
C LEU A 110 1.81 6.25 -7.36
N LYS A 111 2.70 5.88 -6.42
CA LYS A 111 4.08 6.36 -6.39
C LYS A 111 4.81 6.08 -7.72
N GLU A 112 4.70 4.88 -8.28
CA GLU A 112 5.28 4.52 -9.57
C GLU A 112 4.68 5.32 -10.72
N GLN A 113 3.37 5.52 -10.73
CA GLN A 113 2.64 6.20 -11.81
C GLN A 113 2.90 7.71 -11.84
N PHE A 114 2.94 8.35 -10.67
CA PHE A 114 3.03 9.80 -10.57
C PHE A 114 4.41 10.33 -10.20
N HIS A 115 5.33 9.43 -9.85
CA HIS A 115 6.66 9.77 -9.32
C HIS A 115 6.57 10.80 -8.18
N ARG A 116 5.73 10.49 -7.17
CA ARG A 116 5.52 11.32 -5.98
C ARG A 116 5.53 10.44 -4.72
N PRO A 117 6.09 10.92 -3.60
CA PRO A 117 5.86 10.28 -2.31
C PRO A 117 4.35 10.13 -2.09
N THR A 118 3.92 8.94 -1.70
CA THR A 118 2.49 8.64 -1.63
C THR A 118 2.15 7.98 -0.31
N ILE A 119 1.13 8.51 0.37
CA ILE A 119 0.52 7.92 1.57
C ILE A 119 -0.95 7.61 1.27
N VAL A 120 -1.34 6.37 1.50
CA VAL A 120 -2.73 5.92 1.37
C VAL A 120 -3.21 5.47 2.73
N PHE A 121 -4.33 6.03 3.18
CA PHE A 121 -4.97 5.71 4.45
C PHE A 121 -6.23 4.88 4.26
N ALA A 122 -6.53 4.05 5.25
CA ALA A 122 -7.80 3.35 5.40
C ALA A 122 -8.28 3.46 6.86
N PRO A 123 -9.59 3.31 7.13
CA PRO A 123 -10.13 3.34 8.48
C PRO A 123 -9.48 2.28 9.38
N ASP A 124 -9.26 2.59 10.65
CA ASP A 124 -8.96 1.60 11.67
C ASP A 124 -10.25 1.04 12.27
N GLU A 125 -10.15 -0.12 12.92
CA GLU A 125 -11.28 -0.83 13.52
C GLU A 125 -11.98 -0.03 14.64
N ASP A 126 -11.27 0.91 15.26
CA ASP A 126 -11.79 1.76 16.33
C ASP A 126 -12.71 2.91 15.85
N GLY A 127 -12.77 3.14 14.53
CA GLY A 127 -13.56 4.20 13.90
C GLY A 127 -13.08 5.63 14.20
N ILE A 128 -12.00 5.81 14.96
CA ILE A 128 -11.41 7.10 15.36
C ILE A 128 -10.13 7.38 14.59
N HIS A 129 -9.32 6.35 14.40
CA HIS A 129 -8.04 6.44 13.72
C HIS A 129 -8.12 5.95 12.28
N ILE A 130 -7.15 6.39 11.51
CA ILE A 130 -6.87 5.87 10.18
C ILE A 130 -5.41 5.42 10.12
N LYS A 131 -5.17 4.28 9.49
CA LYS A 131 -3.83 3.72 9.27
C LYS A 131 -3.35 4.03 7.88
N GLY A 132 -2.16 4.61 7.77
CA GLY A 132 -1.51 5.00 6.54
C GLY A 132 -0.36 4.07 6.17
N SER A 133 -0.23 3.81 4.89
CA SER A 133 0.94 3.17 4.31
C SER A 133 1.60 4.12 3.33
N ALA A 134 2.84 4.48 3.62
CA ALA A 134 3.63 5.42 2.86
C ALA A 134 4.66 4.71 1.97
N ARG A 135 4.86 5.24 0.76
CA ARG A 135 5.89 4.82 -0.20
C ARG A 135 6.59 6.03 -0.75
N SER A 136 7.91 5.95 -0.86
CA SER A 136 8.73 7.06 -1.30
C SER A 136 9.37 6.86 -2.68
N ILE A 137 9.81 7.97 -3.25
CA ILE A 137 10.69 8.04 -4.41
C ILE A 137 12.13 8.26 -3.93
N ASP A 138 13.09 8.09 -4.83
CA ASP A 138 14.48 8.41 -4.55
C ASP A 138 14.64 9.90 -4.21
N GLY A 139 15.50 10.21 -3.24
CA GLY A 139 15.71 11.57 -2.74
C GLY A 139 14.79 11.97 -1.57
N VAL A 140 13.73 11.22 -1.26
CA VAL A 140 12.84 11.50 -0.12
C VAL A 140 12.90 10.36 0.90
N HIS A 141 13.39 10.63 2.10
CA HIS A 141 13.37 9.70 3.22
C HIS A 141 12.01 9.77 3.94
N ILE A 142 11.05 8.90 3.55
CA ILE A 142 9.64 9.03 3.97
C ILE A 142 9.44 8.99 5.48
N ARG A 143 10.19 8.11 6.18
CA ARG A 143 10.10 8.01 7.64
C ARG A 143 10.54 9.31 8.32
N ASP A 144 11.64 9.91 7.88
CA ASP A 144 12.17 11.15 8.47
C ASP A 144 11.27 12.34 8.11
N THR A 145 10.65 12.36 6.93
CA THR A 145 9.65 13.37 6.57
C THR A 145 8.42 13.28 7.49
N ILE A 146 7.94 12.07 7.79
CA ILE A 146 6.84 11.87 8.75
C ILE A 146 7.27 12.29 10.16
N GLU A 147 8.51 11.97 10.57
CA GLU A 147 9.09 12.38 11.85
C GLU A 147 9.13 13.92 11.97
N GLN A 148 9.56 14.61 10.92
CA GLN A 148 9.56 16.08 10.88
C GLN A 148 8.14 16.66 11.08
N VAL A 149 7.12 16.08 10.44
CA VAL A 149 5.72 16.47 10.68
C VAL A 149 5.33 16.24 12.13
N ALA A 150 5.68 15.07 12.71
CA ALA A 150 5.34 14.73 14.08
C ALA A 150 6.09 15.61 15.11
N GLU A 151 7.30 16.08 14.82
CA GLU A 151 8.04 17.01 15.68
C GLU A 151 7.45 18.43 15.64
N GLN A 152 7.05 18.90 14.45
CA GLN A 152 6.45 20.22 14.27
C GLN A 152 4.99 20.27 14.76
N HIS A 153 4.26 19.17 14.62
CA HIS A 153 2.84 19.02 14.91
C HIS A 153 2.55 17.70 15.64
N PRO A 154 2.93 17.57 16.93
CA PRO A 154 2.79 16.33 17.69
C PRO A 154 1.37 15.78 17.78
N GLU A 155 0.37 16.67 17.65
CA GLU A 155 -1.05 16.32 17.66
C GLU A 155 -1.52 15.59 16.39
N LEU A 156 -0.80 15.75 15.28
CA LEU A 156 -1.22 15.19 13.99
C LEU A 156 -0.88 13.70 13.82
N VAL A 157 0.20 13.23 14.42
CA VAL A 157 0.68 11.85 14.22
C VAL A 157 0.70 11.09 15.53
N SER A 158 -0.14 10.06 15.65
CA SER A 158 -0.21 9.23 16.88
C SER A 158 0.96 8.24 16.96
N HIS A 159 1.24 7.54 15.87
CA HIS A 159 2.30 6.55 15.76
C HIS A 159 2.85 6.52 14.34
N PHE A 160 4.13 6.27 14.19
CA PHE A 160 4.74 6.04 12.89
C PHE A 160 5.99 5.14 13.03
N GLY A 161 6.39 4.53 11.91
CA GLY A 161 7.61 3.72 11.85
C GLY A 161 7.89 3.26 10.44
N GLY A 162 9.13 2.90 10.17
CA GLY A 162 9.52 2.45 8.84
C GLY A 162 10.96 2.81 8.50
N HIS A 163 11.22 2.90 7.20
CA HIS A 163 12.53 3.15 6.59
C HIS A 163 12.40 4.20 5.49
N ALA A 164 13.52 4.52 4.82
CA ALA A 164 13.57 5.54 3.79
C ALA A 164 12.51 5.37 2.68
N ALA A 165 12.33 4.14 2.18
CA ALA A 165 11.46 3.86 1.03
C ALA A 165 9.99 3.56 1.39
N ALA A 166 9.71 3.17 2.64
CA ALA A 166 8.38 2.75 3.09
C ALA A 166 8.21 2.96 4.59
N ALA A 167 7.04 3.46 4.98
CA ALA A 167 6.67 3.66 6.38
C ALA A 167 5.18 3.36 6.60
N GLY A 168 4.83 3.12 7.86
CA GLY A 168 3.47 3.06 8.34
C GLY A 168 3.22 4.18 9.34
N LEU A 169 1.99 4.68 9.40
CA LEU A 169 1.60 5.69 10.39
C LEU A 169 0.14 5.53 10.77
N THR A 170 -0.19 6.09 11.93
CA THR A 170 -1.56 6.19 12.43
C THR A 170 -1.83 7.63 12.83
N ILE A 171 -2.93 8.18 12.37
CA ILE A 171 -3.39 9.52 12.72
C ILE A 171 -4.86 9.45 13.14
N ARG A 172 -5.34 10.47 13.85
CA ARG A 172 -6.79 10.63 14.06
C ARG A 172 -7.43 11.04 12.74
N LYS A 173 -8.59 10.49 12.42
CA LYS A 173 -9.29 10.78 11.16
C LYS A 173 -9.59 12.27 11.00
N GLU A 174 -9.96 12.96 12.08
CA GLU A 174 -10.19 14.40 12.08
C GLU A 174 -8.96 15.24 11.69
N ASN A 175 -7.75 14.69 11.85
CA ASN A 175 -6.50 15.36 11.53
C ASN A 175 -6.06 15.16 10.06
N PHE A 176 -6.81 14.40 9.25
CA PHE A 176 -6.40 14.02 7.90
C PHE A 176 -6.03 15.21 7.01
N GLU A 177 -6.89 16.22 6.90
CA GLU A 177 -6.64 17.37 6.02
C GLU A 177 -5.47 18.24 6.54
N ALA A 178 -5.33 18.41 7.85
CA ALA A 178 -4.20 19.12 8.42
C ALA A 178 -2.88 18.37 8.17
N PHE A 179 -2.85 17.06 8.41
CA PHE A 179 -1.68 16.23 8.11
C PHE A 179 -1.30 16.28 6.63
N LYS A 180 -2.29 16.13 5.73
CA LYS A 180 -2.11 16.20 4.28
C LYS A 180 -1.45 17.51 3.85
N THR A 181 -1.90 18.64 4.39
CA THR A 181 -1.34 19.95 4.09
C THR A 181 0.12 20.05 4.56
N VAL A 182 0.37 19.79 5.84
CA VAL A 182 1.71 19.89 6.42
C VAL A 182 2.69 18.94 5.76
N PHE A 183 2.27 17.70 5.47
CA PHE A 183 3.13 16.73 4.80
C PHE A 183 3.48 17.17 3.37
N ASN A 184 2.53 17.72 2.61
CA ASN A 184 2.80 18.28 1.30
C ASN A 184 3.76 19.46 1.36
N ASP A 185 3.62 20.37 2.33
CA ASP A 185 4.51 21.51 2.51
C ASP A 185 5.94 21.06 2.84
N CYS A 186 6.11 20.05 3.70
CA CYS A 186 7.41 19.46 3.99
C CYS A 186 8.09 18.88 2.75
N VAL A 187 7.33 18.19 1.89
CA VAL A 187 7.87 17.61 0.65
C VAL A 187 8.11 18.68 -0.40
N ALA A 188 7.24 19.68 -0.52
CA ALA A 188 7.37 20.79 -1.46
C ALA A 188 8.59 21.70 -1.16
N ALA A 189 9.03 21.75 0.10
CA ALA A 189 10.22 22.47 0.52
C ALA A 189 11.55 21.79 0.11
N MET A 190 11.49 20.54 -0.39
CA MET A 190 12.66 19.82 -0.89
C MET A 190 13.04 20.28 -2.30
N ASP A 191 14.21 19.82 -2.77
CA ASP A 191 14.71 20.16 -4.11
C ASP A 191 13.77 19.63 -5.21
N GLU A 192 13.34 20.49 -6.14
CA GLU A 192 12.44 20.10 -7.23
C GLU A 192 12.99 19.00 -8.15
N SER A 193 14.31 18.82 -8.19
CA SER A 193 14.95 17.78 -8.99
C SER A 193 14.53 16.36 -8.62
N ILE A 194 14.08 16.13 -7.36
CA ILE A 194 13.59 14.82 -6.89
C ILE A 194 12.32 14.37 -7.61
N PHE A 195 11.55 15.29 -8.18
CA PHE A 195 10.29 14.98 -8.89
C PHE A 195 10.51 14.63 -10.37
N GLN A 196 11.73 14.78 -10.87
CA GLN A 196 12.08 14.40 -12.23
C GLN A 196 12.38 12.90 -12.26
N ALA A 197 11.55 12.12 -12.99
CA ALA A 197 11.83 10.72 -13.18
C ALA A 197 13.18 10.55 -13.88
N THR A 198 14.13 9.92 -13.22
CA THR A 198 15.40 9.55 -13.87
C THR A 198 15.09 8.37 -14.80
N LEU A 199 15.01 8.64 -16.11
CA LEU A 199 14.92 7.60 -17.13
C LEU A 199 16.26 6.86 -17.18
N TRP A 200 16.28 5.60 -16.74
CA TRP A 200 17.35 4.64 -16.94
C TRP A 200 17.02 3.69 -18.10
#